data_cb369f036ec0ec2dc3450841515c6708
#
_entry.id   cb369f036ec0ec2dc3450841515c6708
#
_cell.length_a   1.000
_cell.length_b   1.000
_cell.length_c   1.000
_cell.angle_alpha   90.00
_cell.angle_beta   90.00
_cell.angle_gamma   90.00
#
_symmetry.space_group_name_H-M   'P 1'
#
loop_
_entity.id
_entity.type
_entity.pdbx_description
1 polymer ?
#
loop_
_entity_poly.entity_id
_entity_poly.type
_entity_poly.pdbx_seq_one_letter_code
_entity_poly.pdbx_strand_id
1 'polypeptide(L)' 'MLEYRAYLIGRDGHIVHRVDILCVDDEAAKERARLLVDSHTVELRQGARLVARLSTRH' A
#
# COMPACT_ATOMS: atom_id res chain seq x y z
N MET A 1 -6.75 16.05 4.83
CA MET A 1 -6.08 14.75 4.71
C MET A 1 -6.51 14.05 3.44
N LEU A 2 -5.60 13.31 2.85
CA LEU A 2 -5.87 12.58 1.63
C LEU A 2 -6.19 11.13 1.94
N GLU A 3 -7.04 10.54 1.13
CA GLU A 3 -7.44 9.15 1.26
C GLU A 3 -6.61 8.26 0.35
N TYR A 4 -6.00 7.24 0.94
CA TYR A 4 -5.20 6.27 0.19
C TYR A 4 -5.71 4.87 0.48
N ARG A 5 -5.38 3.94 -0.41
CA ARG A 5 -5.68 2.54 -0.20
C ARG A 5 -4.42 1.71 -0.41
N ALA A 6 -4.18 0.83 0.54
CA ALA A 6 -3.08 -0.11 0.45
C ALA A 6 -3.67 -1.49 0.17
N TYR A 7 -3.27 -2.08 -0.94
CA TYR A 7 -3.71 -3.43 -1.31
C TYR A 7 -2.59 -4.40 -1.02
N LEU A 8 -2.88 -5.37 -0.17
CA LEU A 8 -1.92 -6.41 0.15
C LEU A 8 -2.12 -7.56 -0.83
N ILE A 9 -1.08 -7.88 -1.56
CA ILE A 9 -1.14 -8.85 -2.65
C ILE A 9 -0.41 -10.12 -2.23
N GLY A 10 -1.09 -11.25 -2.34
CA GLY A 10 -0.53 -12.52 -1.98
C GLY A 10 0.41 -13.06 -3.04
N ARG A 11 0.95 -14.25 -2.76
CA ARG A 11 1.92 -14.89 -3.65
C ARG A 11 1.36 -15.17 -5.03
N ASP A 12 0.09 -15.47 -5.09
CA ASP A 12 -0.56 -15.81 -6.35
C ASP A 12 -0.97 -14.58 -7.14
N GLY A 13 -0.67 -13.38 -6.63
CA GLY A 13 -0.99 -12.15 -7.33
C GLY A 13 -2.36 -11.61 -7.03
N HIS A 14 -3.11 -12.26 -6.16
CA HIS A 14 -4.45 -11.80 -5.80
C HIS A 14 -4.41 -10.89 -4.58
N ILE A 15 -5.32 -9.93 -4.54
CA ILE A 15 -5.46 -9.06 -3.38
C ILE A 15 -6.07 -9.86 -2.24
N VAL A 16 -5.34 -9.95 -1.13
CA VAL A 16 -5.81 -10.68 0.04
C VAL A 16 -6.37 -9.76 1.11
N HIS A 17 -6.02 -8.47 1.05
CA HIS A 17 -6.50 -7.53 2.05
C HIS A 17 -6.39 -6.11 1.53
N ARG A 18 -7.21 -5.23 2.08
CA ARG A 18 -7.20 -3.82 1.71
C ARG A 18 -7.26 -2.98 2.98
N VAL A 19 -6.42 -1.95 3.05
CA VAL A 19 -6.37 -1.06 4.21
C VAL A 19 -6.55 0.36 3.72
N ASP A 20 -7.48 1.08 4.34
CA ASP A 20 -7.68 2.49 4.03
C ASP A 20 -6.78 3.33 4.92
N ILE A 21 -6.12 4.31 4.32
CA ILE A 21 -5.14 5.14 5.02
C ILE A 21 -5.47 6.60 4.78
N LEU A 22 -5.46 7.38 5.85
CA LEU A 22 -5.61 8.83 5.75
C LEU A 22 -4.28 9.47 6.11
N CYS A 23 -3.72 10.24 5.19
CA CYS A 23 -2.42 10.88 5.40
C CYS A 23 -2.39 12.24 4.75
N VAL A 24 -1.43 13.06 5.16
CA VAL A 24 -1.32 14.41 4.66
C VAL A 24 -0.74 14.47 3.25
N ASP A 25 0.13 13.52 2.90
CA ASP A 25 0.74 13.51 1.57
C ASP A 25 1.22 12.10 1.23
N ASP A 26 1.79 11.97 0.02
CA ASP A 26 2.25 10.68 -0.47
C ASP A 26 3.36 10.09 0.39
N GLU A 27 4.27 10.92 0.87
CA GLU A 27 5.39 10.43 1.67
C GLU A 27 4.91 9.80 2.97
N ALA A 28 3.97 10.46 3.64
CA ALA A 28 3.40 9.92 4.87
C ALA A 28 2.66 8.62 4.59
N ALA A 29 1.94 8.57 3.48
CA ALA A 29 1.20 7.36 3.10
C ALA A 29 2.16 6.20 2.80
N LYS A 30 3.28 6.48 2.14
CA LYS A 30 4.27 5.44 1.87
C LYS A 30 4.85 4.87 3.15
N GLU A 31 5.11 5.73 4.13
CA GLU A 31 5.62 5.26 5.42
C GLU A 31 4.62 4.35 6.11
N ARG A 32 3.35 4.73 6.06
CA ARG A 32 2.30 3.89 6.65
C ARG A 32 2.20 2.56 5.91
N ALA A 33 2.25 2.59 4.59
CA ALA A 33 2.17 1.38 3.78
C ALA A 33 3.37 0.47 4.04
N ARG A 34 4.53 1.05 4.28
CA ARG A 34 5.73 0.26 4.54
C ARG A 34 5.56 -0.63 5.76
N LEU A 35 4.81 -0.18 6.74
CA LEU A 35 4.56 -0.96 7.95
C LEU A 35 3.66 -2.16 7.67
N LEU A 36 2.96 -2.16 6.56
CA LEU A 36 2.09 -3.28 6.19
C LEU A 36 2.83 -4.34 5.38
N VAL A 37 4.02 -4.01 4.89
CA VAL A 37 4.83 -4.96 4.13
C VAL A 37 5.41 -5.98 5.09
N ASP A 38 4.93 -7.21 4.96
CA ASP A 38 5.42 -8.30 5.80
C ASP A 38 5.78 -9.44 4.87
N SER A 39 4.84 -10.31 4.55
CA SER A 39 5.09 -11.34 3.57
C SER A 39 4.33 -11.07 2.28
N HIS A 40 3.85 -9.86 2.11
CA HIS A 40 3.03 -9.48 0.96
C HIS A 40 3.64 -8.31 0.22
N THR A 41 3.31 -8.20 -1.06
CA THR A 41 3.54 -6.98 -1.81
C THR A 41 2.39 -6.03 -1.48
N VAL A 42 2.72 -4.75 -1.32
CA VAL A 42 1.71 -3.74 -1.03
C VAL A 42 1.68 -2.73 -2.16
N GLU A 43 0.50 -2.50 -2.72
CA GLU A 43 0.28 -1.45 -3.70
C GLU A 43 -0.46 -0.31 -3.03
N LEU A 44 0.15 0.86 -2.99
CA LEU A 44 -0.44 2.04 -2.41
C LEU A 44 -1.04 2.89 -3.52
N ARG A 45 -2.33 3.16 -3.40
CA ARG A 45 -3.05 3.92 -4.42
C ARG A 45 -3.82 5.08 -3.80
N GLN A 46 -4.00 6.10 -4.61
CA GLN A 46 -4.91 7.20 -4.29
C GLN A 46 -5.87 7.32 -5.45
N GLY A 47 -7.11 6.87 -5.25
CA GLY A 47 -8.04 6.78 -6.37
C GLY A 47 -7.49 5.82 -7.42
N ALA A 48 -7.41 6.28 -8.66
CA ALA A 48 -6.88 5.48 -9.74
C ALA A 48 -5.36 5.60 -9.89
N ARG A 49 -4.75 6.48 -9.11
CA ARG A 49 -3.31 6.76 -9.24
C ARG A 49 -2.50 5.81 -8.37
N LEU A 50 -1.54 5.14 -8.98
CA LEU A 50 -0.61 4.29 -8.23
C LEU A 50 0.47 5.18 -7.62
N VAL A 51 0.54 5.19 -6.29
CA VAL A 51 1.52 6.01 -5.57
C VAL A 51 2.84 5.27 -5.42
N ALA A 52 2.78 4.00 -5.02
CA ALA A 52 3.99 3.22 -4.79
C ALA A 52 3.66 1.74 -4.77
N ARG A 53 4.67 0.93 -5.02
CA ARG A 53 4.57 -0.51 -4.90
C ARG A 53 5.73 -0.98 -4.04
N LEU A 54 5.42 -1.63 -2.93
CA LEU A 54 6.40 -2.02 -1.92
C LEU A 54 6.38 -3.53 -1.75
N SER A 55 7.55 -4.09 -1.51
CA SER A 55 7.64 -5.53 -1.28
C SER A 55 8.73 -5.83 -0.27
N THR A 56 8.69 -7.06 0.26
CA THR A 56 9.65 -7.48 1.28
C THR A 56 10.94 -8.00 0.71
N ARG A 57 11.06 -8.12 -0.59
CA ARG A 57 12.24 -8.75 -1.14
C ARG A 57 13.49 -7.91 -0.91
N HIS A 58 14.58 -8.57 -0.87
CA HIS A 58 15.87 -7.97 -0.63
C HIS A 58 16.83 -8.27 -1.73
#